data_903e5533059520c553f7e2764c803fd8
#
_entry.id   903e5533059520c553f7e2764c803fd8
#
_cell.length_a   1.000
_cell.length_b   1.000
_cell.length_c   1.000
_cell.angle_alpha   90.00
_cell.angle_beta   90.00
_cell.angle_gamma   90.00
#
_symmetry.space_group_name_H-M   'P 1'
#
loop_
_entity.id
_entity.type
_entity.pdbx_description
1 polymer ?
#
loop_
_entity_poly.entity_id
_entity_poly.type
_entity_poly.pdbx_seq_one_letter_code
_entity_poly.pdbx_strand_id
1 'polypeptide(L)'
;MIFYHHTLKPILNRVGSMPVAILLLLLLSVASVIGTVLQQNQDQADYLHQFGPTWYWTFRALGLFDMYHTWWFLTILGLLMFSLAACLLRNTPRFLQEMKNRKGTMNENARKHIEHKFDLTFDDKEKAVASIKESLPDWKWMETKVGDVLWLRGDKGRFHKWGYITVHAAMLVILIGGWMSVQFGFRGNMAVPEGGKESEISFLKGTGIEYLKMPFEIRCDDFSINFFSTGAPSEFRSTLTIIENGKEMMTKDIIVNEPLLYKGVRIYQASFGDGGSAITLNLYRLNKKGNVDVAKARVYSMFEDPYSDVSLELKDFRPYNIENMAAAGEPKDFKDMGPSVDFVIRGKGLTPVLVRSFMNPFIINGKNQGSYMMISKTGDARDFETFLLGLDFSEPKEWQLFQAFVHRLPTQQGATQEDNLNAFRASLDEVYPEGRPSDLPMLGNRVIQALKVLPDMPWPFVPVLEDYDQTYYTGLQLAKDPGMDVVWIGSGLLVGGLCIMFYVAHRKVWVKIQEQEDGQVKVEVTGLSNRNPVAFEQEFDDLEKQIKTAYEQGVKV
;
A
#
# COMPACT_ATOMS: atom_id res chain seq x y z
N MET A 1 -42.78 -25.93 -0.62
CA MET A 1 -42.65 -26.06 0.85
C MET A 1 -41.83 -27.27 1.28
N ILE A 2 -41.99 -28.44 0.68
CA ILE A 2 -41.28 -29.69 1.02
C ILE A 2 -39.74 -29.57 0.74
N PHE A 3 -39.34 -29.00 -0.38
CA PHE A 3 -37.92 -28.79 -0.74
C PHE A 3 -37.16 -27.87 0.24
N TYR A 4 -37.84 -26.84 0.78
CA TYR A 4 -37.28 -25.96 1.80
C TYR A 4 -37.03 -26.71 3.13
N HIS A 5 -37.92 -27.57 3.56
CA HIS A 5 -37.82 -28.26 4.85
C HIS A 5 -36.81 -29.43 4.84
N HIS A 6 -36.69 -30.17 3.75
CA HIS A 6 -35.87 -31.38 3.69
C HIS A 6 -34.44 -31.15 3.19
N THR A 7 -34.20 -30.17 2.33
CA THR A 7 -32.87 -29.96 1.70
C THR A 7 -32.22 -28.64 2.11
N LEU A 8 -32.93 -27.54 2.03
CA LEU A 8 -32.34 -26.19 2.30
C LEU A 8 -32.13 -25.92 3.79
N LYS A 9 -33.05 -26.30 4.65
CA LYS A 9 -32.98 -26.04 6.09
C LYS A 9 -31.77 -26.71 6.78
N PRO A 10 -31.46 -27.99 6.54
CA PRO A 10 -30.26 -28.61 7.11
C PRO A 10 -28.96 -27.99 6.57
N ILE A 11 -28.90 -27.61 5.28
CA ILE A 11 -27.73 -26.93 4.69
C ILE A 11 -27.54 -25.55 5.34
N LEU A 12 -28.57 -24.73 5.41
CA LEU A 12 -28.55 -23.42 6.08
C LEU A 12 -28.14 -23.51 7.55
N ASN A 13 -28.60 -24.53 8.25
CA ASN A 13 -28.22 -24.76 9.64
C ASN A 13 -26.74 -25.14 9.79
N ARG A 14 -26.22 -25.93 8.86
CA ARG A 14 -24.82 -26.38 8.89
C ARG A 14 -23.87 -25.25 8.49
N VAL A 15 -24.18 -24.56 7.39
CA VAL A 15 -23.35 -23.44 6.89
C VAL A 15 -23.42 -22.23 7.81
N GLY A 16 -24.59 -21.88 8.35
CA GLY A 16 -24.76 -20.80 9.34
C GLY A 16 -24.35 -21.19 10.76
N SER A 17 -23.58 -22.28 10.95
CA SER A 17 -23.13 -22.71 12.26
C SER A 17 -21.86 -22.01 12.69
N MET A 18 -21.68 -21.81 13.99
CA MET A 18 -20.49 -21.16 14.56
C MET A 18 -19.17 -21.86 14.21
N PRO A 19 -19.05 -23.21 14.21
CA PRO A 19 -17.80 -23.86 13.82
C PRO A 19 -17.38 -23.58 12.37
N VAL A 20 -18.34 -23.56 11.43
CA VAL A 20 -18.05 -23.26 10.02
C VAL A 20 -17.60 -21.82 9.86
N ALA A 21 -18.27 -20.87 10.52
CA ALA A 21 -17.85 -19.46 10.49
C ALA A 21 -16.44 -19.25 11.06
N ILE A 22 -16.10 -19.91 12.18
CA ILE A 22 -14.76 -19.86 12.78
C ILE A 22 -13.70 -20.43 11.81
N LEU A 23 -13.97 -21.57 11.18
CA LEU A 23 -13.07 -22.17 10.20
C LEU A 23 -12.81 -21.24 9.02
N LEU A 24 -13.87 -20.65 8.46
CA LEU A 24 -13.74 -19.71 7.34
C LEU A 24 -12.98 -18.44 7.73
N LEU A 25 -13.22 -17.90 8.92
CA LEU A 25 -12.47 -16.76 9.46
C LEU A 25 -11.00 -17.09 9.66
N LEU A 26 -10.68 -18.29 10.17
CA LEU A 26 -9.31 -18.74 10.32
C LEU A 26 -8.58 -18.85 8.97
N LEU A 27 -9.23 -19.48 7.99
CA LEU A 27 -8.69 -19.60 6.63
C LEU A 27 -8.47 -18.22 5.99
N LEU A 28 -9.46 -17.33 6.13
CA LEU A 28 -9.35 -15.95 5.61
C LEU A 28 -8.21 -15.18 6.31
N SER A 29 -8.06 -15.35 7.62
CA SER A 29 -6.99 -14.70 8.40
C SER A 29 -5.61 -15.17 7.95
N VAL A 30 -5.42 -16.49 7.80
CA VAL A 30 -4.14 -17.06 7.30
C VAL A 30 -3.84 -16.54 5.90
N ALA A 31 -4.82 -16.57 5.02
CA ALA A 31 -4.68 -16.02 3.68
C ALA A 31 -4.29 -14.52 3.73
N SER A 32 -5.00 -13.71 4.52
CA SER A 32 -4.73 -12.27 4.63
C SER A 32 -3.33 -11.98 5.18
N VAL A 33 -2.82 -12.78 6.13
CA VAL A 33 -1.43 -12.64 6.61
C VAL A 33 -0.44 -12.88 5.48
N ILE A 34 -0.62 -13.94 4.68
CA ILE A 34 0.23 -14.22 3.52
C ILE A 34 0.19 -13.03 2.53
N GLY A 35 -1.01 -12.53 2.20
CA GLY A 35 -1.16 -11.41 1.25
C GLY A 35 -0.66 -10.06 1.77
N THR A 36 -0.50 -9.91 3.07
CA THR A 36 0.08 -8.70 3.68
C THR A 36 1.61 -8.79 3.74
N VAL A 37 2.16 -9.97 3.99
CA VAL A 37 3.62 -10.19 4.06
C VAL A 37 4.24 -10.20 2.68
N LEU A 38 3.58 -10.82 1.70
CA LEU A 38 4.02 -10.80 0.31
C LEU A 38 3.56 -9.50 -0.34
N GLN A 39 4.51 -8.72 -0.84
CA GLN A 39 4.20 -7.53 -1.64
C GLN A 39 3.34 -7.95 -2.83
N GLN A 40 2.22 -7.24 -3.03
CA GLN A 40 1.27 -7.56 -4.09
C GLN A 40 1.55 -6.72 -5.34
N ASN A 41 1.37 -7.32 -6.53
CA ASN A 41 1.42 -6.63 -7.82
C ASN A 41 2.74 -5.87 -8.10
N GLN A 42 3.89 -6.50 -7.75
CA GLN A 42 5.22 -6.02 -8.12
C GLN A 42 5.68 -6.62 -9.45
N ASP A 43 6.74 -6.05 -10.02
CA ASP A 43 7.33 -6.56 -11.25
C ASP A 43 7.90 -7.98 -11.09
N GLN A 44 7.83 -8.75 -12.17
CA GLN A 44 8.32 -10.13 -12.20
C GLN A 44 9.80 -10.23 -11.81
N ALA A 45 10.61 -9.28 -12.26
CA ALA A 45 12.05 -9.24 -11.98
C ALA A 45 12.34 -9.13 -10.48
N ASP A 46 11.55 -8.32 -9.76
CA ASP A 46 11.71 -8.12 -8.33
C ASP A 46 11.38 -9.39 -7.54
N TYR A 47 10.30 -10.09 -7.93
CA TYR A 47 9.97 -11.38 -7.32
C TYR A 47 11.01 -12.48 -7.59
N LEU A 48 11.53 -12.54 -8.82
CA LEU A 48 12.59 -13.49 -9.18
C LEU A 48 13.87 -13.22 -8.41
N HIS A 49 14.24 -11.96 -8.25
CA HIS A 49 15.40 -11.57 -7.46
C HIS A 49 15.24 -11.88 -5.97
N GLN A 50 14.04 -11.61 -5.41
CA GLN A 50 13.78 -11.80 -3.99
C GLN A 50 13.63 -13.26 -3.58
N PHE A 51 12.96 -14.08 -4.39
CA PHE A 51 12.58 -15.46 -4.02
C PHE A 51 13.31 -16.54 -4.82
N GLY A 52 13.97 -16.18 -5.89
CA GLY A 52 14.57 -17.13 -6.83
C GLY A 52 13.52 -17.86 -7.69
N PRO A 53 13.97 -18.59 -8.75
CA PRO A 53 13.05 -19.16 -9.74
C PRO A 53 12.06 -20.18 -9.17
N THR A 54 12.49 -21.05 -8.25
CA THR A 54 11.67 -22.14 -7.71
C THR A 54 10.47 -21.60 -6.92
N TRP A 55 10.72 -20.69 -5.98
CA TRP A 55 9.67 -20.10 -5.16
C TRP A 55 8.80 -19.13 -5.96
N TYR A 56 9.37 -18.38 -6.90
CA TYR A 56 8.60 -17.54 -7.81
C TYR A 56 7.51 -18.35 -8.55
N TRP A 57 7.87 -19.45 -9.20
CA TRP A 57 6.90 -20.28 -9.93
C TRP A 57 5.85 -20.92 -9.02
N THR A 58 6.25 -21.33 -7.80
CA THR A 58 5.33 -21.88 -6.81
C THR A 58 4.31 -20.85 -6.34
N PHE A 59 4.75 -19.67 -5.93
CA PHE A 59 3.86 -18.60 -5.46
C PHE A 59 2.95 -18.08 -6.57
N ARG A 60 3.49 -17.98 -7.77
CA ARG A 60 2.72 -17.61 -8.96
C ARG A 60 1.61 -18.62 -9.26
N ALA A 61 1.90 -19.92 -9.22
CA ALA A 61 0.90 -20.97 -9.46
C ALA A 61 -0.25 -20.95 -8.44
N LEU A 62 0.04 -20.55 -7.20
CA LEU A 62 -0.95 -20.37 -6.13
C LEU A 62 -1.66 -19.00 -6.20
N GLY A 63 -1.21 -18.08 -7.07
CA GLY A 63 -1.76 -16.73 -7.21
C GLY A 63 -1.41 -15.80 -6.06
N LEU A 64 -0.33 -16.07 -5.29
CA LEU A 64 -0.01 -15.33 -4.07
C LEU A 64 0.45 -13.88 -4.32
N PHE A 65 0.85 -13.54 -5.54
CA PHE A 65 1.26 -12.20 -5.94
C PHE A 65 0.08 -11.26 -6.28
N ASP A 66 -1.12 -11.84 -6.49
CA ASP A 66 -2.39 -11.13 -6.61
C ASP A 66 -3.48 -11.91 -5.86
N MET A 67 -3.22 -12.14 -4.59
CA MET A 67 -3.94 -13.11 -3.78
C MET A 67 -5.42 -12.73 -3.59
N TYR A 68 -5.70 -11.46 -3.43
CA TYR A 68 -7.06 -10.97 -3.17
C TYR A 68 -8.02 -11.13 -4.35
N HIS A 69 -7.50 -11.33 -5.58
CA HIS A 69 -8.28 -11.61 -6.78
C HIS A 69 -8.32 -13.10 -7.14
N THR A 70 -7.67 -13.98 -6.36
CA THR A 70 -7.69 -15.41 -6.64
C THR A 70 -9.08 -16.01 -6.43
N TRP A 71 -9.42 -17.01 -7.25
CA TRP A 71 -10.71 -17.70 -7.17
C TRP A 71 -10.95 -18.36 -5.80
N TRP A 72 -9.91 -18.93 -5.18
CA TRP A 72 -10.01 -19.60 -3.90
C TRP A 72 -10.21 -18.60 -2.74
N PHE A 73 -9.54 -17.43 -2.75
CA PHE A 73 -9.77 -16.36 -1.76
C PHE A 73 -11.19 -15.83 -1.86
N LEU A 74 -11.66 -15.52 -3.07
CA LEU A 74 -13.02 -15.04 -3.32
C LEU A 74 -14.07 -16.09 -2.93
N THR A 75 -13.77 -17.39 -3.09
CA THR A 75 -14.65 -18.47 -2.66
C THR A 75 -14.77 -18.50 -1.13
N ILE A 76 -13.67 -18.41 -0.38
CA ILE A 76 -13.68 -18.33 1.08
C ILE A 76 -14.50 -17.11 1.54
N LEU A 77 -14.27 -15.96 0.94
CA LEU A 77 -15.00 -14.73 1.23
C LEU A 77 -16.51 -14.89 0.95
N GLY A 78 -16.89 -15.43 -0.19
CA GLY A 78 -18.27 -15.70 -0.57
C GLY A 78 -18.96 -16.69 0.38
N LEU A 79 -18.27 -17.76 0.77
CA LEU A 79 -18.77 -18.72 1.76
C LEU A 79 -18.97 -18.08 3.14
N LEU A 80 -18.06 -17.19 3.54
CA LEU A 80 -18.20 -16.44 4.80
C LEU A 80 -19.38 -15.49 4.75
N MET A 81 -19.59 -14.76 3.65
CA MET A 81 -20.76 -13.90 3.45
C MET A 81 -22.06 -14.70 3.52
N PHE A 82 -22.09 -15.85 2.86
CA PHE A 82 -23.25 -16.74 2.88
C PHE A 82 -23.51 -17.30 4.28
N SER A 83 -22.48 -17.74 5.00
CA SER A 83 -22.57 -18.22 6.38
C SER A 83 -23.15 -17.17 7.32
N LEU A 84 -22.65 -15.93 7.20
CA LEU A 84 -23.10 -14.79 8.01
C LEU A 84 -24.55 -14.41 7.71
N ALA A 85 -24.93 -14.37 6.43
CA ALA A 85 -26.30 -14.12 6.00
C ALA A 85 -27.26 -15.22 6.53
N ALA A 86 -26.89 -16.51 6.42
CA ALA A 86 -27.65 -17.63 6.95
C ALA A 86 -27.82 -17.54 8.48
N CYS A 87 -26.75 -17.11 9.19
CA CYS A 87 -26.80 -16.89 10.63
C CYS A 87 -27.81 -15.79 11.01
N LEU A 88 -27.76 -14.65 10.30
CA LEU A 88 -28.71 -13.55 10.50
C LEU A 88 -30.15 -13.95 10.23
N LEU A 89 -30.40 -14.58 9.08
CA LEU A 89 -31.76 -15.02 8.70
C LEU A 89 -32.36 -16.01 9.72
N ARG A 90 -31.53 -16.86 10.29
CA ARG A 90 -31.95 -17.83 11.29
C ARG A 90 -32.23 -17.21 12.66
N ASN A 91 -31.35 -16.35 13.14
CA ASN A 91 -31.35 -15.86 14.52
C ASN A 91 -32.21 -14.60 14.70
N THR A 92 -32.28 -13.73 13.70
CA THR A 92 -33.02 -12.46 13.80
C THR A 92 -34.49 -12.64 14.14
N PRO A 93 -35.29 -13.50 13.45
CA PRO A 93 -36.71 -13.68 13.79
C PRO A 93 -36.90 -14.17 15.23
N ARG A 94 -36.04 -15.09 15.68
CA ARG A 94 -36.07 -15.61 17.04
C ARG A 94 -35.78 -14.49 18.06
N PHE A 95 -34.76 -13.68 17.83
CA PHE A 95 -34.42 -12.59 18.74
C PHE A 95 -35.49 -11.50 18.78
N LEU A 96 -36.09 -11.17 17.64
CA LEU A 96 -37.24 -10.26 17.59
C LEU A 96 -38.42 -10.77 18.36
N GLN A 97 -38.76 -12.08 18.24
CA GLN A 97 -39.82 -12.72 19.02
C GLN A 97 -39.51 -12.72 20.52
N GLU A 98 -38.30 -13.03 20.93
CA GLU A 98 -37.86 -13.00 22.33
C GLU A 98 -37.91 -11.58 22.93
N MET A 99 -37.59 -10.53 22.13
CA MET A 99 -37.77 -9.14 22.56
C MET A 99 -39.23 -8.71 22.62
N LYS A 100 -40.13 -9.31 21.82
CA LYS A 100 -41.53 -8.98 21.77
C LYS A 100 -42.33 -9.76 22.85
N ASN A 101 -42.09 -11.06 22.95
CA ASN A 101 -42.84 -11.94 23.85
C ASN A 101 -42.26 -11.89 25.26
N ARG A 102 -43.12 -11.50 26.22
CA ARG A 102 -42.76 -11.45 27.63
C ARG A 102 -43.54 -12.55 28.35
N LYS A 103 -42.87 -13.42 29.09
CA LYS A 103 -43.53 -14.30 30.04
C LYS A 103 -43.71 -13.51 31.34
N GLY A 104 -44.95 -13.20 31.68
CA GLY A 104 -45.31 -12.43 32.86
C GLY A 104 -44.99 -13.16 34.17
N THR A 105 -45.01 -14.48 34.16
CA THR A 105 -44.82 -15.33 35.35
C THR A 105 -43.47 -16.04 35.30
N MET A 106 -42.95 -16.42 36.46
CA MET A 106 -41.77 -17.25 36.65
C MET A 106 -42.14 -18.60 37.26
N ASN A 107 -41.48 -19.66 36.81
CA ASN A 107 -41.63 -21.00 37.39
C ASN A 107 -40.89 -21.05 38.75
N GLU A 108 -41.52 -21.63 39.75
CA GLU A 108 -40.96 -21.81 41.10
C GLU A 108 -39.62 -22.56 41.10
N ASN A 109 -39.48 -23.57 40.23
CA ASN A 109 -38.20 -24.27 40.09
C ASN A 109 -37.09 -23.36 39.51
N ALA A 110 -37.41 -22.43 38.61
CA ALA A 110 -36.46 -21.46 38.09
C ALA A 110 -36.03 -20.47 39.18
N ARG A 111 -36.97 -20.01 40.02
CA ARG A 111 -36.72 -19.11 41.14
C ARG A 111 -35.70 -19.70 42.13
N LYS A 112 -35.81 -21.02 42.42
CA LYS A 112 -34.90 -21.68 43.37
C LYS A 112 -33.42 -21.56 42.98
N HIS A 113 -33.13 -21.54 41.67
CA HIS A 113 -31.76 -21.50 41.12
C HIS A 113 -31.23 -20.07 40.85
N ILE A 114 -32.00 -19.03 41.13
CA ILE A 114 -31.57 -17.65 40.96
C ILE A 114 -31.03 -17.14 42.30
N GLU A 115 -29.85 -16.55 42.26
CA GLU A 115 -29.16 -16.02 43.45
C GLU A 115 -29.81 -14.73 43.97
N HIS A 116 -30.16 -13.81 43.09
CA HIS A 116 -30.76 -12.53 43.46
C HIS A 116 -32.24 -12.67 43.72
N LYS A 117 -32.61 -12.85 45.00
CA LYS A 117 -33.98 -12.96 45.47
C LYS A 117 -34.10 -12.51 46.95
N PHE A 118 -35.22 -11.87 47.28
CA PHE A 118 -35.61 -11.55 48.63
C PHE A 118 -37.14 -11.58 48.75
N ASP A 119 -37.60 -11.69 49.99
CA ASP A 119 -39.03 -11.71 50.34
C ASP A 119 -39.33 -10.56 51.29
N LEU A 120 -40.46 -9.88 51.06
CA LEU A 120 -40.98 -8.81 51.88
C LEU A 120 -42.42 -9.11 52.27
N THR A 121 -42.90 -8.53 53.43
CA THR A 121 -44.28 -8.61 53.85
C THR A 121 -44.80 -7.18 54.04
N PHE A 122 -46.03 -6.92 53.57
CA PHE A 122 -46.71 -5.66 53.61
C PHE A 122 -48.15 -5.84 54.08
N ASP A 123 -48.78 -4.73 54.52
CA ASP A 123 -50.18 -4.77 55.00
C ASP A 123 -51.17 -4.35 53.92
N ASP A 124 -50.72 -3.72 52.84
CA ASP A 124 -51.56 -3.20 51.74
C ASP A 124 -50.96 -3.56 50.39
N LYS A 125 -51.74 -4.28 49.57
CA LYS A 125 -51.35 -4.77 48.24
C LYS A 125 -51.18 -3.65 47.22
N GLU A 126 -52.06 -2.67 47.19
CA GLU A 126 -52.01 -1.59 46.19
C GLU A 126 -50.82 -0.67 46.47
N LYS A 127 -50.60 -0.37 47.75
CA LYS A 127 -49.45 0.39 48.19
C LYS A 127 -48.15 -0.34 47.92
N ALA A 128 -48.07 -1.65 48.12
CA ALA A 128 -46.91 -2.48 47.77
C ALA A 128 -46.58 -2.44 46.26
N VAL A 129 -47.62 -2.60 45.40
CA VAL A 129 -47.47 -2.52 43.94
C VAL A 129 -46.94 -1.14 43.51
N ALA A 130 -47.48 -0.06 44.08
CA ALA A 130 -47.06 1.31 43.79
C ALA A 130 -45.60 1.55 44.21
N SER A 131 -45.24 1.14 45.43
CA SER A 131 -43.85 1.28 45.96
C SER A 131 -42.83 0.53 45.12
N ILE A 132 -43.16 -0.67 44.64
CA ILE A 132 -42.28 -1.44 43.76
C ILE A 132 -42.04 -0.72 42.41
N LYS A 133 -43.12 -0.18 41.83
CA LYS A 133 -42.99 0.55 40.56
C LYS A 133 -42.24 1.86 40.69
N GLU A 134 -42.43 2.58 41.80
CA GLU A 134 -41.74 3.82 42.10
C GLU A 134 -40.23 3.60 42.35
N SER A 135 -39.86 2.50 43.00
CA SER A 135 -38.45 2.14 43.23
C SER A 135 -37.67 1.88 41.93
N LEU A 136 -38.36 1.58 40.83
CA LEU A 136 -37.75 1.33 39.52
C LEU A 136 -38.48 2.12 38.41
N PRO A 137 -38.38 3.45 38.36
CA PRO A 137 -39.18 4.30 37.48
C PRO A 137 -38.87 4.09 36.01
N ASP A 138 -37.60 3.79 35.65
CA ASP A 138 -37.15 3.55 34.25
C ASP A 138 -37.49 2.18 33.70
N TRP A 139 -38.15 1.31 34.49
CA TRP A 139 -38.46 -0.02 34.10
C TRP A 139 -39.83 -0.11 33.43
N LYS A 140 -39.94 -0.98 32.40
CA LYS A 140 -41.24 -1.22 31.74
C LYS A 140 -41.94 -2.40 32.39
N TRP A 141 -42.99 -2.09 33.15
CA TRP A 141 -43.76 -3.06 33.89
C TRP A 141 -44.83 -3.77 33.03
N MET A 142 -45.08 -5.02 33.35
CA MET A 142 -46.19 -5.81 32.85
C MET A 142 -46.80 -6.56 34.03
N GLU A 143 -48.10 -6.49 34.13
CA GLU A 143 -48.90 -7.18 35.15
C GLU A 143 -49.55 -8.43 34.55
N THR A 144 -49.58 -9.51 35.33
CA THR A 144 -50.22 -10.79 34.93
C THR A 144 -50.86 -11.39 36.18
N LYS A 145 -52.19 -11.58 36.20
CA LYS A 145 -52.91 -12.24 37.28
C LYS A 145 -53.08 -13.72 36.97
N VAL A 146 -52.71 -14.61 37.90
CA VAL A 146 -52.90 -16.07 37.80
C VAL A 146 -53.52 -16.56 39.08
N GLY A 147 -54.83 -16.84 39.06
CA GLY A 147 -55.62 -17.10 40.27
C GLY A 147 -55.60 -15.90 41.20
N ASP A 148 -55.27 -16.09 42.46
CA ASP A 148 -55.17 -15.03 43.47
C ASP A 148 -53.77 -14.35 43.52
N VAL A 149 -52.82 -14.80 42.68
CA VAL A 149 -51.46 -14.27 42.64
C VAL A 149 -51.36 -13.21 41.58
N LEU A 150 -50.84 -12.02 41.95
CA LEU A 150 -50.46 -10.99 41.01
C LEU A 150 -48.96 -11.05 40.75
N TRP A 151 -48.61 -11.17 39.48
CA TRP A 151 -47.22 -11.09 39.01
C TRP A 151 -46.97 -9.74 38.37
N LEU A 152 -45.86 -9.07 38.79
CA LEU A 152 -45.31 -7.91 38.13
C LEU A 152 -44.01 -8.34 37.49
N ARG A 153 -43.81 -8.01 36.23
CA ARG A 153 -42.56 -8.17 35.54
C ARG A 153 -42.05 -6.83 35.05
N GLY A 154 -40.88 -6.43 35.55
CA GLY A 154 -40.10 -5.27 35.08
C GLY A 154 -39.00 -5.70 34.11
N ASP A 155 -38.83 -4.94 33.05
CA ASP A 155 -37.74 -5.12 32.07
C ASP A 155 -37.02 -3.79 31.82
N LYS A 156 -35.66 -3.80 31.87
CA LYS A 156 -34.78 -2.70 31.45
C LYS A 156 -33.78 -3.21 30.43
N GLY A 157 -33.50 -2.45 29.36
CA GLY A 157 -32.52 -2.81 28.33
C GLY A 157 -32.92 -3.99 27.44
N ARG A 158 -34.23 -4.23 27.24
CA ARG A 158 -34.74 -5.37 26.45
C ARG A 158 -34.28 -5.42 25.01
N PHE A 159 -33.83 -4.30 24.44
CA PHE A 159 -33.36 -4.18 23.07
C PHE A 159 -31.87 -4.55 22.88
N HIS A 160 -31.19 -5.08 23.92
CA HIS A 160 -29.80 -5.50 23.85
C HIS A 160 -29.47 -6.43 22.67
N LYS A 161 -30.42 -7.23 22.20
CA LYS A 161 -30.24 -8.16 21.05
C LYS A 161 -30.09 -7.44 19.70
N TRP A 162 -30.49 -6.17 19.62
CA TRP A 162 -30.17 -5.34 18.45
C TRP A 162 -28.66 -5.17 18.27
N GLY A 163 -27.89 -5.14 19.37
CA GLY A 163 -26.43 -5.10 19.29
C GLY A 163 -25.87 -6.27 18.45
N TYR A 164 -26.33 -7.50 18.75
CA TYR A 164 -25.95 -8.68 17.99
C TYR A 164 -26.37 -8.59 16.51
N ILE A 165 -27.61 -8.22 16.24
CA ILE A 165 -28.15 -8.11 14.89
C ILE A 165 -27.36 -7.05 14.09
N THR A 166 -27.13 -5.89 14.70
CA THR A 166 -26.40 -4.78 14.05
C THR A 166 -24.95 -5.14 13.77
N VAL A 167 -24.23 -5.76 14.71
CA VAL A 167 -22.83 -6.20 14.53
C VAL A 167 -22.72 -7.19 13.36
N HIS A 168 -23.59 -8.21 13.30
CA HIS A 168 -23.52 -9.20 12.23
C HIS A 168 -23.96 -8.63 10.88
N ALA A 169 -24.96 -7.76 10.86
CA ALA A 169 -25.36 -7.04 9.64
C ALA A 169 -24.25 -6.10 9.16
N ALA A 170 -23.59 -5.39 10.07
CA ALA A 170 -22.47 -4.52 9.77
C ALA A 170 -21.29 -5.27 9.14
N MET A 171 -20.93 -6.44 9.70
CA MET A 171 -19.89 -7.29 9.10
C MET A 171 -20.27 -7.74 7.67
N LEU A 172 -21.55 -8.09 7.43
CA LEU A 172 -22.00 -8.42 6.08
C LEU A 172 -21.89 -7.23 5.13
N VAL A 173 -22.25 -6.04 5.57
CA VAL A 173 -22.08 -4.79 4.78
C VAL A 173 -20.62 -4.52 4.45
N ILE A 174 -19.70 -4.68 5.41
CA ILE A 174 -18.25 -4.54 5.19
C ILE A 174 -17.76 -5.55 4.14
N LEU A 175 -18.15 -6.82 4.26
CA LEU A 175 -17.76 -7.86 3.31
C LEU A 175 -18.31 -7.60 1.91
N ILE A 176 -19.55 -7.10 1.79
CA ILE A 176 -20.13 -6.67 0.50
C ILE A 176 -19.32 -5.51 -0.09
N GLY A 177 -18.98 -4.50 0.74
CA GLY A 177 -18.14 -3.39 0.31
C GLY A 177 -16.77 -3.86 -0.20
N GLY A 178 -16.11 -4.75 0.55
CA GLY A 178 -14.84 -5.36 0.11
C GLY A 178 -14.97 -6.12 -1.22
N TRP A 179 -16.02 -6.90 -1.36
CA TRP A 179 -16.31 -7.60 -2.62
C TRP A 179 -16.58 -6.63 -3.79
N MET A 180 -17.31 -5.53 -3.54
CA MET A 180 -17.54 -4.49 -4.56
C MET A 180 -16.23 -3.82 -4.99
N SER A 181 -15.31 -3.57 -4.05
CA SER A 181 -13.99 -3.01 -4.34
C SER A 181 -13.18 -3.92 -5.26
N VAL A 182 -13.20 -5.23 -4.99
CA VAL A 182 -12.48 -6.23 -5.82
C VAL A 182 -13.11 -6.35 -7.21
N GLN A 183 -14.46 -6.38 -7.31
CA GLN A 183 -15.15 -6.62 -8.59
C GLN A 183 -15.22 -5.40 -9.51
N PHE A 184 -15.40 -4.22 -8.94
CA PHE A 184 -15.67 -2.98 -9.69
C PHE A 184 -14.62 -1.90 -9.48
N GLY A 185 -13.65 -2.15 -8.61
CA GLY A 185 -12.50 -1.30 -8.39
C GLY A 185 -11.39 -1.57 -9.40
N PHE A 186 -10.47 -0.62 -9.50
CA PHE A 186 -9.20 -0.81 -10.19
C PHE A 186 -8.12 0.04 -9.53
N ARG A 187 -6.88 -0.38 -9.72
CA ARG A 187 -5.69 0.40 -9.40
C ARG A 187 -4.68 0.17 -10.51
N GLY A 188 -4.17 1.26 -11.09
CA GLY A 188 -3.21 1.19 -12.18
C GLY A 188 -2.31 2.40 -12.21
N ASN A 189 -1.24 2.31 -12.97
CA ASN A 189 -0.24 3.35 -13.11
C ASN A 189 -0.36 4.02 -14.48
N MET A 190 -0.05 5.31 -14.53
CA MET A 190 -0.03 6.12 -15.73
C MET A 190 1.21 7.00 -15.69
N ALA A 191 1.99 7.03 -16.75
CA ALA A 191 3.11 7.94 -16.90
C ALA A 191 2.72 9.03 -17.87
N VAL A 192 2.74 10.29 -17.43
CA VAL A 192 2.38 11.44 -18.25
C VAL A 192 3.59 12.35 -18.39
N PRO A 193 4.20 12.48 -19.59
CA PRO A 193 5.27 13.43 -19.81
C PRO A 193 4.81 14.87 -19.54
N GLU A 194 5.69 15.72 -19.08
CA GLU A 194 5.42 17.15 -18.95
C GLU A 194 5.05 17.76 -20.30
N GLY A 195 3.98 18.55 -20.32
CA GLY A 195 3.36 19.06 -21.55
C GLY A 195 2.57 18.01 -22.35
N GLY A 196 2.67 16.72 -21.99
CA GLY A 196 1.97 15.62 -22.63
C GLY A 196 0.62 15.30 -21.99
N LYS A 197 -0.13 14.39 -22.62
CA LYS A 197 -1.40 13.88 -22.10
C LYS A 197 -1.52 12.38 -22.31
N GLU A 198 -2.22 11.72 -21.38
CA GLU A 198 -2.44 10.29 -21.41
C GLU A 198 -3.86 9.95 -20.95
N SER A 199 -4.38 8.82 -21.43
CA SER A 199 -5.72 8.32 -21.09
C SER A 199 -5.75 6.85 -20.70
N GLU A 200 -4.62 6.16 -20.74
CA GLU A 200 -4.54 4.73 -20.45
C GLU A 200 -3.76 4.49 -19.17
N ILE A 201 -4.31 3.65 -18.29
CA ILE A 201 -3.59 3.11 -17.14
C ILE A 201 -3.10 1.70 -17.43
N SER A 202 -1.93 1.38 -16.95
CA SER A 202 -1.38 0.03 -16.94
C SER A 202 -1.50 -0.60 -15.57
N PHE A 203 -1.83 -1.88 -15.49
CA PHE A 203 -1.84 -2.65 -14.25
C PHE A 203 -1.44 -4.09 -14.52
N LEU A 204 -0.82 -4.72 -13.50
CA LEU A 204 -0.48 -6.13 -13.56
C LEU A 204 -1.73 -6.96 -13.31
N LYS A 205 -2.00 -7.93 -14.19
CA LYS A 205 -3.04 -8.93 -13.99
C LYS A 205 -2.49 -10.32 -14.32
N GLY A 206 -2.36 -11.10 -13.27
CA GLY A 206 -1.74 -12.42 -13.38
C GLY A 206 -0.28 -12.33 -13.84
N THR A 207 0.00 -12.57 -15.12
CA THR A 207 1.37 -12.63 -15.68
C THR A 207 1.65 -11.56 -16.72
N GLY A 208 0.67 -10.72 -17.03
CA GLY A 208 0.76 -9.71 -18.07
C GLY A 208 0.37 -8.31 -17.58
N ILE A 209 0.77 -7.32 -18.35
CA ILE A 209 0.30 -5.96 -18.19
C ILE A 209 -0.98 -5.83 -19.01
N GLU A 210 -2.07 -5.43 -18.35
CA GLU A 210 -3.31 -5.02 -19.02
C GLU A 210 -3.43 -3.50 -19.01
N TYR A 211 -4.09 -2.97 -20.04
CA TYR A 211 -4.33 -1.54 -20.19
C TYR A 211 -5.83 -1.26 -20.07
N LEU A 212 -6.16 -0.21 -19.32
CA LEU A 212 -7.54 0.27 -19.21
C LEU A 212 -7.61 1.73 -19.64
N LYS A 213 -8.41 2.00 -20.67
CA LYS A 213 -8.65 3.35 -21.13
C LYS A 213 -9.63 4.06 -20.22
N MET A 214 -9.22 5.24 -19.75
CA MET A 214 -10.04 6.11 -18.90
C MET A 214 -11.02 6.92 -19.75
N PRO A 215 -12.19 7.30 -19.21
CA PRO A 215 -13.16 8.15 -19.92
C PRO A 215 -12.75 9.63 -19.98
N PHE A 216 -11.54 9.96 -19.57
CA PHE A 216 -10.93 11.30 -19.59
C PHE A 216 -9.43 11.18 -19.84
N GLU A 217 -8.83 12.27 -20.31
CA GLU A 217 -7.39 12.41 -20.46
C GLU A 217 -6.82 13.21 -19.28
N ILE A 218 -5.59 12.94 -18.90
CA ILE A 218 -4.82 13.72 -17.92
C ILE A 218 -3.66 14.36 -18.66
N ARG A 219 -3.54 15.68 -18.59
CA ARG A 219 -2.39 16.43 -19.06
C ARG A 219 -1.55 16.88 -17.87
N CYS A 220 -0.24 16.72 -17.94
CA CYS A 220 0.70 17.30 -17.01
C CYS A 220 1.14 18.66 -17.56
N ASP A 221 0.70 19.75 -16.95
CA ASP A 221 1.02 21.10 -17.41
C ASP A 221 2.40 21.54 -16.90
N ASP A 222 2.78 21.10 -15.70
CA ASP A 222 4.06 21.41 -15.06
C ASP A 222 4.44 20.30 -14.09
N PHE A 223 5.74 20.00 -13.99
CA PHE A 223 6.30 19.08 -13.02
C PHE A 223 7.50 19.70 -12.33
N SER A 224 7.50 19.74 -11.01
CA SER A 224 8.60 20.24 -10.22
C SER A 224 9.02 19.25 -9.13
N ILE A 225 10.32 19.19 -8.88
CA ILE A 225 10.91 18.32 -7.86
C ILE A 225 11.89 19.12 -7.01
N ASN A 226 11.77 18.96 -5.69
CA ASN A 226 12.69 19.50 -4.71
C ASN A 226 13.48 18.35 -4.07
N PHE A 227 14.73 18.61 -3.72
CA PHE A 227 15.62 17.63 -3.11
C PHE A 227 16.06 18.08 -1.72
N PHE A 228 16.27 17.13 -0.83
CA PHE A 228 17.01 17.34 0.41
C PHE A 228 18.50 17.52 0.10
N SER A 229 19.25 18.07 1.05
CA SER A 229 20.71 18.15 0.96
C SER A 229 21.41 16.79 0.80
N THR A 230 20.72 15.71 1.11
CA THR A 230 21.18 14.32 0.91
C THR A 230 20.97 13.82 -0.52
N GLY A 231 20.36 14.63 -1.41
CA GLY A 231 19.99 14.22 -2.77
C GLY A 231 18.74 13.37 -2.87
N ALA A 232 18.11 13.01 -1.75
CA ALA A 232 16.81 12.34 -1.78
C ALA A 232 15.70 13.34 -2.16
N PRO A 233 14.70 12.95 -2.98
CA PRO A 233 13.56 13.80 -3.25
C PRO A 233 12.83 14.19 -1.96
N SER A 234 12.60 15.50 -1.77
CA SER A 234 11.86 16.02 -0.62
C SER A 234 10.38 16.21 -0.93
N GLU A 235 10.07 16.71 -2.12
CA GLU A 235 8.72 16.90 -2.62
C GLU A 235 8.76 16.86 -4.16
N PHE A 236 7.78 16.22 -4.76
CA PHE A 236 7.51 16.38 -6.18
C PHE A 236 6.03 16.73 -6.37
N ARG A 237 5.80 17.68 -7.27
CA ARG A 237 4.51 18.31 -7.52
C ARG A 237 4.20 18.24 -9.00
N SER A 238 2.95 17.91 -9.33
CA SER A 238 2.44 17.95 -10.69
C SER A 238 1.22 18.87 -10.77
N THR A 239 1.21 19.77 -11.71
CA THR A 239 0.00 20.50 -12.11
C THR A 239 -0.71 19.70 -13.17
N LEU A 240 -1.87 19.13 -12.82
CA LEU A 240 -2.63 18.25 -13.70
C LEU A 240 -3.91 18.92 -14.18
N THR A 241 -4.17 18.85 -15.48
CA THR A 241 -5.44 19.24 -16.10
C THR A 241 -6.19 18.00 -16.59
N ILE A 242 -7.44 17.84 -16.13
CA ILE A 242 -8.35 16.80 -16.59
C ILE A 242 -9.11 17.30 -17.83
N ILE A 243 -9.08 16.51 -18.89
CA ILE A 243 -9.71 16.81 -20.17
C ILE A 243 -10.76 15.74 -20.48
N GLU A 244 -11.98 16.16 -20.77
CA GLU A 244 -13.06 15.27 -21.17
C GLU A 244 -13.75 15.80 -22.42
N ASN A 245 -13.90 14.96 -23.46
CA ASN A 245 -14.46 15.36 -24.77
C ASN A 245 -13.80 16.62 -25.34
N GLY A 246 -12.50 16.78 -25.17
CA GLY A 246 -11.71 17.91 -25.65
C GLY A 246 -11.88 19.21 -24.85
N LYS A 247 -12.58 19.19 -23.71
CA LYS A 247 -12.75 20.35 -22.82
C LYS A 247 -11.99 20.15 -21.52
N GLU A 248 -11.30 21.17 -21.07
CA GLU A 248 -10.67 21.21 -19.76
C GLU A 248 -11.75 21.31 -18.67
N MET A 249 -11.77 20.34 -17.77
CA MET A 249 -12.78 20.22 -16.72
C MET A 249 -12.30 20.80 -15.40
N MET A 250 -11.03 20.58 -15.07
CA MET A 250 -10.39 21.14 -13.88
C MET A 250 -8.88 21.05 -13.97
N THR A 251 -8.19 21.97 -13.32
CA THR A 251 -6.74 21.94 -13.10
C THR A 251 -6.47 21.94 -11.61
N LYS A 252 -5.54 21.13 -11.16
CA LYS A 252 -5.15 21.04 -9.75
C LYS A 252 -3.71 20.61 -9.61
N ASP A 253 -2.99 21.25 -8.65
CA ASP A 253 -1.70 20.78 -8.18
C ASP A 253 -1.90 19.59 -7.26
N ILE A 254 -1.10 18.54 -7.47
CA ILE A 254 -1.04 17.38 -6.60
C ILE A 254 0.38 17.17 -6.09
N ILE A 255 0.46 16.69 -4.87
CA ILE A 255 1.68 16.23 -4.22
C ILE A 255 1.44 14.84 -3.63
N VAL A 256 2.49 14.22 -3.12
CA VAL A 256 2.37 12.92 -2.42
C VAL A 256 1.38 13.05 -1.26
N ASN A 257 0.45 12.12 -1.15
CA ASN A 257 -0.65 12.05 -0.17
C ASN A 257 -1.79 13.08 -0.33
N GLU A 258 -1.73 13.98 -1.33
CA GLU A 258 -2.83 14.91 -1.65
C GLU A 258 -3.38 14.62 -3.05
N PRO A 259 -4.24 13.61 -3.21
CA PRO A 259 -4.72 13.21 -4.52
C PRO A 259 -5.75 14.18 -5.11
N LEU A 260 -5.86 14.15 -6.44
CA LEU A 260 -6.99 14.70 -7.16
C LEU A 260 -8.10 13.66 -7.23
N LEU A 261 -9.35 14.09 -6.97
CA LEU A 261 -10.53 13.24 -7.10
C LEU A 261 -11.38 13.71 -8.29
N TYR A 262 -11.59 12.81 -9.26
CA TYR A 262 -12.46 13.08 -10.40
C TYR A 262 -13.33 11.85 -10.75
N LYS A 263 -14.65 12.01 -10.79
CA LYS A 263 -15.63 10.93 -11.10
C LYS A 263 -15.42 9.63 -10.28
N GLY A 264 -15.06 9.77 -9.00
CA GLY A 264 -14.81 8.63 -8.11
C GLY A 264 -13.46 7.95 -8.33
N VAL A 265 -12.60 8.47 -9.22
CA VAL A 265 -11.21 8.05 -9.41
C VAL A 265 -10.32 8.98 -8.60
N ARG A 266 -9.48 8.42 -7.74
CA ARG A 266 -8.41 9.12 -7.02
C ARG A 266 -7.14 9.01 -7.82
N ILE A 267 -6.50 10.14 -8.10
CA ILE A 267 -5.26 10.27 -8.86
C ILE A 267 -4.18 10.71 -7.88
N TYR A 268 -3.26 9.82 -7.59
CA TYR A 268 -2.16 10.04 -6.64
C TYR A 268 -0.87 10.34 -7.39
N GLN A 269 -0.07 11.25 -6.87
CA GLN A 269 1.33 11.38 -7.22
C GLN A 269 2.08 10.16 -6.65
N ALA A 270 2.64 9.30 -7.50
CA ALA A 270 3.24 8.03 -7.10
C ALA A 270 4.76 7.99 -7.35
N SER A 271 5.20 8.42 -8.52
CA SER A 271 6.60 8.40 -8.94
C SER A 271 6.89 9.50 -9.96
N PHE A 272 8.10 9.57 -10.41
CA PHE A 272 8.52 10.39 -11.52
C PHE A 272 9.69 9.70 -12.24
N GLY A 273 10.06 10.20 -13.41
CA GLY A 273 11.22 9.72 -14.15
C GLY A 273 11.47 10.56 -15.38
N ASP A 274 12.35 10.09 -16.25
CA ASP A 274 12.63 10.73 -17.51
C ASP A 274 11.47 10.60 -18.48
N GLY A 275 11.03 11.71 -19.04
CA GLY A 275 9.91 11.80 -19.98
C GLY A 275 10.30 11.76 -21.46
N GLY A 276 11.52 11.40 -21.77
CA GLY A 276 12.09 11.42 -23.12
C GLY A 276 13.02 12.61 -23.34
N SER A 277 13.88 12.89 -22.37
CA SER A 277 14.91 13.95 -22.44
C SER A 277 15.73 13.86 -23.71
N ALA A 278 16.06 15.02 -24.28
CA ALA A 278 16.95 15.08 -25.42
C ALA A 278 18.42 15.01 -24.94
N ILE A 279 19.17 14.07 -25.47
CA ILE A 279 20.54 13.75 -25.06
C ILE A 279 21.48 14.01 -26.21
N THR A 280 22.58 14.68 -25.92
CA THR A 280 23.71 14.88 -26.82
C THR A 280 24.91 14.11 -26.29
N LEU A 281 25.42 13.15 -27.05
CA LEU A 281 26.63 12.38 -26.72
C LEU A 281 27.76 12.77 -27.67
N ASN A 282 28.96 12.97 -27.13
CA ASN A 282 30.18 12.96 -27.89
C ASN A 282 30.70 11.53 -28.02
N LEU A 283 30.89 11.08 -29.26
CA LEU A 283 31.43 9.76 -29.60
C LEU A 283 32.92 9.94 -29.98
N TYR A 284 33.81 9.64 -29.06
CA TYR A 284 35.27 9.72 -29.26
C TYR A 284 35.73 8.45 -30.01
N ARG A 285 36.09 8.60 -31.30
CA ARG A 285 36.41 7.47 -32.19
C ARG A 285 37.79 6.88 -31.87
N LEU A 286 37.80 5.58 -31.50
CA LEU A 286 39.04 4.88 -31.18
C LEU A 286 39.85 4.49 -32.44
N ASN A 287 39.19 4.39 -33.58
CA ASN A 287 39.79 3.93 -34.87
C ASN A 287 40.04 5.04 -35.89
N LYS A 288 39.72 6.30 -35.61
CA LYS A 288 39.89 7.44 -36.52
C LYS A 288 40.62 8.59 -35.82
N LYS A 289 41.67 9.11 -36.45
CA LYS A 289 42.47 10.23 -35.92
C LYS A 289 41.63 11.50 -35.84
N GLY A 290 41.45 12.04 -34.64
CA GLY A 290 40.95 13.39 -34.37
C GLY A 290 39.42 13.55 -34.45
N ASN A 291 38.62 12.54 -34.74
CA ASN A 291 37.19 12.71 -34.91
C ASN A 291 36.45 12.46 -33.61
N VAL A 292 35.67 13.46 -33.22
CA VAL A 292 34.58 13.35 -32.24
C VAL A 292 33.29 13.55 -33.02
N ASP A 293 32.44 12.53 -33.07
CA ASP A 293 31.15 12.64 -33.72
C ASP A 293 30.09 12.97 -32.65
N VAL A 294 29.06 13.70 -33.03
CA VAL A 294 27.96 14.06 -32.12
C VAL A 294 26.75 13.21 -32.43
N ALA A 295 26.29 12.45 -31.44
CA ALA A 295 25.06 11.69 -31.49
C ALA A 295 23.96 12.45 -30.72
N LYS A 296 22.85 12.72 -31.38
CA LYS A 296 21.65 13.32 -30.75
C LYS A 296 20.51 12.30 -30.76
N ALA A 297 19.98 12.01 -29.61
CA ALA A 297 18.89 11.06 -29.45
C ALA A 297 17.99 11.48 -28.30
N ARG A 298 16.80 10.87 -28.20
CA ARG A 298 15.95 11.01 -27.02
C ARG A 298 16.03 9.75 -26.17
N VAL A 299 15.85 9.89 -24.88
CA VAL A 299 15.63 8.73 -24.01
C VAL A 299 14.45 7.90 -24.56
N TYR A 300 14.52 6.59 -24.46
CA TYR A 300 13.63 5.60 -25.08
C TYR A 300 13.72 5.50 -26.61
N SER A 301 14.72 6.11 -27.23
CA SER A 301 15.00 5.93 -28.66
C SER A 301 16.32 5.19 -28.90
N MET A 302 16.53 4.79 -30.15
CA MET A 302 17.76 4.12 -30.60
C MET A 302 18.52 5.06 -31.51
N PHE A 303 19.82 5.19 -31.25
CA PHE A 303 20.77 5.84 -32.14
C PHE A 303 21.59 4.74 -32.83
N GLU A 304 21.58 4.74 -34.17
CA GLU A 304 22.41 3.85 -34.99
C GLU A 304 23.69 4.58 -35.40
N ASP A 305 24.84 3.99 -35.12
CA ASP A 305 26.10 4.58 -35.53
C ASP A 305 26.31 4.48 -37.05
N PRO A 306 26.46 5.59 -37.77
CA PRO A 306 26.59 5.59 -39.22
C PRO A 306 27.90 4.95 -39.74
N TYR A 307 28.85 4.66 -38.87
CA TYR A 307 30.19 4.17 -39.23
C TYR A 307 30.50 2.77 -38.71
N SER A 308 29.57 2.14 -38.00
CA SER A 308 29.73 0.76 -37.50
C SER A 308 28.38 0.08 -37.33
N ASP A 309 28.38 -1.23 -37.11
CA ASP A 309 27.17 -2.02 -36.82
C ASP A 309 26.74 -1.89 -35.34
N VAL A 310 27.07 -0.78 -34.68
CA VAL A 310 26.78 -0.52 -33.25
C VAL A 310 25.62 0.45 -33.13
N SER A 311 24.69 0.13 -32.23
CA SER A 311 23.60 1.03 -31.86
C SER A 311 23.57 1.27 -30.36
N LEU A 312 23.08 2.46 -29.97
CA LEU A 312 22.86 2.88 -28.59
C LEU A 312 21.35 3.00 -28.37
N GLU A 313 20.79 2.13 -27.53
CA GLU A 313 19.39 2.21 -27.10
C GLU A 313 19.34 2.96 -25.78
N LEU A 314 18.95 4.24 -25.79
CA LEU A 314 18.88 5.10 -24.60
C LEU A 314 17.74 4.63 -23.69
N LYS A 315 18.03 4.42 -22.40
CA LYS A 315 17.10 3.82 -21.45
C LYS A 315 16.61 4.79 -20.36
N ASP A 316 17.50 5.61 -19.85
CA ASP A 316 17.20 6.49 -18.72
C ASP A 316 18.18 7.68 -18.70
N PHE A 317 17.73 8.81 -18.19
CA PHE A 317 18.60 9.95 -17.92
C PHE A 317 18.39 10.41 -16.48
N ARG A 318 19.48 10.72 -15.80
CA ARG A 318 19.48 11.17 -14.42
C ARG A 318 20.30 12.45 -14.27
N PRO A 319 19.69 13.57 -13.92
CA PRO A 319 20.43 14.83 -13.72
C PRO A 319 21.28 14.82 -12.46
N TYR A 320 20.93 13.98 -11.47
CA TYR A 320 21.61 13.85 -10.19
C TYR A 320 21.92 12.39 -9.89
N ASN A 321 23.15 12.11 -9.46
CA ASN A 321 23.59 10.77 -9.07
C ASN A 321 24.30 10.87 -7.72
N ILE A 322 23.57 10.64 -6.64
CA ILE A 322 24.10 10.73 -5.29
C ILE A 322 24.68 9.39 -4.86
N GLU A 323 26.00 9.36 -4.72
CA GLU A 323 26.76 8.18 -4.30
C GLU A 323 27.37 8.37 -2.91
N ASN A 324 27.42 7.29 -2.14
CA ASN A 324 28.11 7.31 -0.85
C ASN A 324 29.60 7.04 -1.05
N MET A 325 30.41 8.07 -0.91
CA MET A 325 31.87 8.00 -1.11
C MET A 325 32.66 7.61 0.15
N ALA A 326 31.97 7.36 1.28
CA ALA A 326 32.61 6.92 2.53
C ALA A 326 33.20 5.51 2.41
N ALA A 327 34.34 5.28 3.04
CA ALA A 327 34.89 3.94 3.19
C ALA A 327 33.98 3.05 4.07
N ALA A 328 34.11 1.73 3.91
CA ALA A 328 33.34 0.78 4.69
C ALA A 328 33.57 0.99 6.20
N GLY A 329 32.50 1.29 6.94
CA GLY A 329 32.52 1.53 8.38
C GLY A 329 32.65 3.00 8.80
N GLU A 330 32.83 3.94 7.86
CA GLU A 330 32.84 5.37 8.12
C GLU A 330 31.42 5.98 8.01
N PRO A 331 31.19 7.18 8.59
CA PRO A 331 29.96 7.93 8.38
C PRO A 331 29.72 8.18 6.89
N LYS A 332 28.47 8.07 6.45
CA LYS A 332 28.10 8.25 5.04
C LYS A 332 28.48 9.65 4.55
N ASP A 333 29.21 9.70 3.43
CA ASP A 333 29.59 10.92 2.70
C ASP A 333 28.92 10.91 1.33
N PHE A 334 27.76 11.55 1.24
CA PHE A 334 26.98 11.60 0.00
C PHE A 334 27.48 12.73 -0.90
N LYS A 335 27.84 12.38 -2.13
CA LYS A 335 28.26 13.35 -3.17
C LYS A 335 27.45 13.15 -4.43
N ASP A 336 27.08 14.25 -5.06
CA ASP A 336 26.51 14.22 -6.40
C ASP A 336 27.61 14.04 -7.42
N MET A 337 27.51 12.96 -8.20
CA MET A 337 28.44 12.62 -9.29
C MET A 337 28.09 13.35 -10.59
N GLY A 338 26.99 14.11 -10.60
CA GLY A 338 26.48 14.84 -11.75
C GLY A 338 25.61 14.02 -12.69
N PRO A 339 25.22 14.62 -13.83
CA PRO A 339 24.32 13.99 -14.79
C PRO A 339 24.89 12.70 -15.39
N SER A 340 24.02 11.73 -15.65
CA SER A 340 24.36 10.49 -16.35
C SER A 340 23.24 10.03 -17.28
N VAL A 341 23.59 9.24 -18.29
CA VAL A 341 22.67 8.60 -19.21
C VAL A 341 22.93 7.10 -19.26
N ASP A 342 21.87 6.30 -19.17
CA ASP A 342 21.88 4.85 -19.29
C ASP A 342 21.48 4.46 -20.71
N PHE A 343 22.29 3.61 -21.34
CA PHE A 343 21.99 3.06 -22.66
C PHE A 343 22.51 1.63 -22.81
N VAL A 344 21.83 0.85 -23.65
CA VAL A 344 22.29 -0.48 -24.03
C VAL A 344 23.03 -0.39 -25.34
N ILE A 345 24.29 -0.85 -25.34
CA ILE A 345 25.11 -0.99 -26.56
C ILE A 345 24.78 -2.33 -27.20
N ARG A 346 24.41 -2.30 -28.48
CA ARG A 346 24.16 -3.48 -29.30
C ARG A 346 25.02 -3.42 -30.56
N GLY A 347 25.44 -4.58 -31.06
CA GLY A 347 26.19 -4.64 -32.28
C GLY A 347 26.31 -6.10 -32.76
N LYS A 348 26.69 -6.29 -34.01
CA LYS A 348 26.89 -7.64 -34.59
C LYS A 348 28.04 -8.34 -33.86
N GLY A 349 27.72 -9.46 -33.24
CA GLY A 349 28.70 -10.24 -32.46
C GLY A 349 29.01 -9.69 -31.06
N LEU A 350 28.35 -8.64 -30.64
CA LEU A 350 28.43 -8.12 -29.28
C LEU A 350 27.27 -8.64 -28.41
N THR A 351 27.59 -9.12 -27.22
CA THR A 351 26.58 -9.31 -26.19
C THR A 351 26.06 -7.93 -25.77
N PRO A 352 24.73 -7.71 -25.70
CA PRO A 352 24.19 -6.43 -25.25
C PRO A 352 24.69 -6.07 -23.87
N VAL A 353 25.17 -4.85 -23.70
CA VAL A 353 25.76 -4.35 -22.44
C VAL A 353 25.08 -3.08 -22.04
N LEU A 354 24.61 -3.00 -20.79
CA LEU A 354 24.06 -1.78 -20.21
C LEU A 354 25.22 -0.91 -19.70
N VAL A 355 25.26 0.33 -20.16
CA VAL A 355 26.30 1.30 -19.83
C VAL A 355 25.64 2.55 -19.25
N ARG A 356 26.18 3.06 -18.16
CA ARG A 356 25.91 4.40 -17.64
C ARG A 356 27.12 5.29 -17.88
N SER A 357 26.95 6.32 -18.67
CA SER A 357 27.98 7.34 -18.93
C SER A 357 27.69 8.61 -18.13
N PHE A 358 28.71 9.10 -17.46
CA PHE A 358 28.62 10.33 -16.65
C PHE A 358 29.17 11.54 -17.43
N MET A 359 28.56 12.70 -17.17
CA MET A 359 29.03 13.99 -17.74
C MET A 359 30.28 14.47 -17.05
N ASN A 360 30.37 14.33 -15.74
CA ASN A 360 31.46 14.81 -14.93
C ASN A 360 32.56 13.76 -14.75
N PRO A 361 33.84 14.17 -14.61
CA PRO A 361 34.94 13.27 -14.28
C PRO A 361 34.84 12.75 -12.83
N PHE A 362 35.45 11.60 -12.58
CA PHE A 362 35.51 10.99 -11.25
C PHE A 362 36.52 11.66 -10.36
N ILE A 363 36.10 12.28 -9.25
CA ILE A 363 36.96 13.02 -8.34
C ILE A 363 37.06 12.27 -7.00
N ILE A 364 38.28 11.83 -6.65
CA ILE A 364 38.59 11.21 -5.35
C ILE A 364 39.58 12.13 -4.59
N ASN A 365 39.22 12.51 -3.37
CA ASN A 365 40.05 13.35 -2.49
C ASN A 365 40.55 14.64 -3.19
N GLY A 366 39.66 15.27 -3.98
CA GLY A 366 39.98 16.49 -4.74
C GLY A 366 40.88 16.27 -5.96
N LYS A 367 41.19 15.02 -6.33
CA LYS A 367 42.02 14.69 -7.49
C LYS A 367 41.15 14.11 -8.60
N ASN A 368 41.28 14.67 -9.80
CA ASN A 368 40.60 14.19 -11.00
C ASN A 368 41.23 12.89 -11.50
N GLN A 369 40.43 11.81 -11.51
CA GLN A 369 40.82 10.48 -11.98
C GLN A 369 40.46 10.25 -13.47
N GLY A 370 39.84 11.22 -14.13
CA GLY A 370 39.33 11.14 -15.48
C GLY A 370 37.87 10.74 -15.55
N SER A 371 37.32 10.68 -16.75
CA SER A 371 35.98 10.24 -17.02
C SER A 371 35.81 8.73 -16.74
N TYR A 372 34.64 8.36 -16.42
CA TYR A 372 34.29 6.99 -16.09
C TYR A 372 32.89 6.62 -16.61
N MET A 373 32.63 5.34 -16.70
CA MET A 373 31.33 4.78 -16.95
C MET A 373 31.08 3.62 -16.00
N MET A 374 29.83 3.24 -15.83
CA MET A 374 29.46 2.02 -15.15
C MET A 374 28.93 1.03 -16.19
N ILE A 375 29.33 -0.22 -16.07
CA ILE A 375 29.02 -1.26 -17.05
C ILE A 375 28.36 -2.44 -16.35
N SER A 376 27.18 -2.86 -16.83
CA SER A 376 26.53 -4.10 -16.41
C SER A 376 26.46 -5.07 -17.57
N LYS A 377 27.07 -6.24 -17.41
CA LYS A 377 27.05 -7.34 -18.38
C LYS A 377 25.77 -8.17 -18.31
N THR A 378 25.05 -8.12 -17.19
CA THR A 378 23.78 -8.80 -16.98
C THR A 378 22.59 -8.03 -17.56
N GLY A 379 22.80 -6.73 -17.82
CA GLY A 379 21.73 -5.81 -18.21
C GLY A 379 20.91 -5.30 -17.01
N ASP A 380 21.28 -5.65 -15.78
CA ASP A 380 20.64 -5.16 -14.55
C ASP A 380 21.45 -3.99 -13.98
N ALA A 381 20.79 -2.88 -13.72
CA ALA A 381 21.43 -1.68 -13.15
C ALA A 381 21.98 -1.88 -11.71
N ARG A 382 21.60 -2.97 -11.04
CA ARG A 382 22.13 -3.34 -9.72
C ARG A 382 23.53 -3.97 -9.79
N ASP A 383 23.93 -4.45 -10.97
CA ASP A 383 25.19 -5.13 -11.20
C ASP A 383 26.23 -4.23 -11.91
N PHE A 384 26.12 -2.91 -11.75
CA PHE A 384 27.07 -1.99 -12.33
C PHE A 384 28.46 -2.09 -11.70
N GLU A 385 29.47 -2.25 -12.53
CA GLU A 385 30.88 -2.16 -12.18
C GLU A 385 31.46 -0.85 -12.72
N THR A 386 32.20 -0.10 -11.87
CA THR A 386 32.85 1.16 -12.27
C THR A 386 34.04 0.91 -13.19
N PHE A 387 34.06 1.60 -14.31
CA PHE A 387 35.08 1.48 -15.33
C PHE A 387 35.72 2.85 -15.61
N LEU A 388 36.94 3.06 -15.11
CA LEU A 388 37.69 4.29 -15.31
C LEU A 388 38.30 4.32 -16.72
N LEU A 389 37.96 5.35 -17.50
CA LEU A 389 38.44 5.53 -18.87
C LEU A 389 39.87 6.08 -18.94
N GLY A 390 40.30 6.70 -17.88
CA GLY A 390 41.63 7.33 -17.77
C GLY A 390 41.62 8.79 -18.15
N LEU A 391 41.17 9.17 -19.35
CA LEU A 391 41.15 10.58 -19.77
C LEU A 391 39.98 11.34 -19.15
N ASP A 392 40.15 12.64 -18.96
CA ASP A 392 39.04 13.54 -18.73
C ASP A 392 38.52 14.06 -20.07
N PHE A 393 37.38 13.48 -20.51
CA PHE A 393 36.78 13.85 -21.78
C PHE A 393 36.03 15.20 -21.73
N SER A 394 35.85 15.81 -20.55
CA SER A 394 35.38 17.20 -20.43
C SER A 394 36.45 18.21 -20.81
N GLU A 395 37.73 17.76 -20.90
CA GLU A 395 38.89 18.56 -21.31
C GLU A 395 39.35 18.11 -22.72
N PRO A 396 38.95 18.78 -23.81
CA PRO A 396 39.25 18.37 -25.17
C PRO A 396 40.75 18.17 -25.47
N LYS A 397 41.63 18.91 -24.76
CA LYS A 397 43.08 18.78 -24.91
C LYS A 397 43.62 17.43 -24.45
N GLU A 398 42.97 16.75 -23.50
CA GLU A 398 43.41 15.43 -23.05
C GLU A 398 43.23 14.37 -24.14
N TRP A 399 42.10 14.43 -24.86
CA TRP A 399 41.89 13.56 -26.02
C TRP A 399 42.87 13.81 -27.13
N GLN A 400 43.15 15.12 -27.46
CA GLN A 400 44.15 15.50 -28.44
C GLN A 400 45.54 15.00 -28.06
N LEU A 401 45.92 15.16 -26.78
CA LEU A 401 47.19 14.66 -26.26
C LEU A 401 47.33 13.15 -26.40
N PHE A 402 46.26 12.43 -26.01
CA PHE A 402 46.22 10.97 -26.13
C PHE A 402 46.44 10.54 -27.58
N GLN A 403 45.71 11.12 -28.51
CA GLN A 403 45.85 10.81 -29.94
C GLN A 403 47.25 11.16 -30.49
N ALA A 404 47.77 12.33 -30.17
CA ALA A 404 49.09 12.74 -30.56
C ALA A 404 50.18 11.80 -30.00
N PHE A 405 49.98 11.32 -28.77
CA PHE A 405 50.87 10.38 -28.12
C PHE A 405 50.80 8.99 -28.74
N VAL A 406 49.58 8.42 -28.92
CA VAL A 406 49.39 7.10 -29.57
C VAL A 406 50.01 7.09 -30.98
N HIS A 407 49.86 8.18 -31.72
CA HIS A 407 50.46 8.30 -33.07
C HIS A 407 51.98 8.30 -33.07
N ARG A 408 52.63 8.77 -31.99
CA ARG A 408 54.08 8.86 -31.83
C ARG A 408 54.70 7.67 -31.12
N LEU A 409 53.84 6.78 -30.55
CA LEU A 409 54.35 5.57 -29.92
C LEU A 409 55.14 4.73 -30.94
N PRO A 410 56.37 4.29 -30.60
CA PRO A 410 57.17 3.46 -31.48
C PRO A 410 56.46 2.13 -31.75
N THR A 411 56.34 1.79 -33.02
CA THR A 411 55.74 0.49 -33.46
C THR A 411 56.80 -0.63 -33.54
N GLN A 412 58.05 -0.34 -33.27
CA GLN A 412 59.15 -1.31 -33.36
C GLN A 412 59.27 -2.16 -32.08
N GLN A 413 59.49 -3.47 -32.23
CA GLN A 413 59.87 -4.33 -31.12
C GLN A 413 61.23 -3.90 -30.56
N GLY A 414 61.27 -3.46 -29.28
CA GLY A 414 62.47 -2.99 -28.61
C GLY A 414 62.47 -1.52 -28.19
N ALA A 415 61.34 -0.83 -28.34
CA ALA A 415 61.20 0.53 -27.84
C ALA A 415 61.49 0.62 -26.32
N THR A 416 62.32 1.60 -25.96
CA THR A 416 62.73 1.84 -24.58
C THR A 416 61.71 2.70 -23.85
N GLN A 417 61.77 2.72 -22.52
CA GLN A 417 60.97 3.64 -21.70
C GLN A 417 61.26 5.12 -22.02
N GLU A 418 62.52 5.43 -22.42
CA GLU A 418 62.96 6.74 -22.84
C GLU A 418 62.30 7.19 -24.15
N ASP A 419 62.16 6.26 -25.13
CA ASP A 419 61.46 6.55 -26.38
C ASP A 419 59.99 6.91 -26.16
N ASN A 420 59.32 6.19 -25.27
CA ASN A 420 57.94 6.49 -24.89
C ASN A 420 57.83 7.85 -24.15
N LEU A 421 58.76 8.17 -23.28
CA LEU A 421 58.80 9.45 -22.59
C LEU A 421 59.06 10.63 -23.55
N ASN A 422 59.92 10.44 -24.54
CA ASN A 422 60.18 11.44 -25.57
C ASN A 422 58.97 11.65 -26.48
N ALA A 423 58.28 10.56 -26.86
CA ALA A 423 57.00 10.63 -27.59
C ALA A 423 55.95 11.42 -26.80
N PHE A 424 55.81 11.16 -25.48
CA PHE A 424 54.90 11.88 -24.62
C PHE A 424 55.23 13.37 -24.48
N ARG A 425 56.53 13.71 -24.29
CA ARG A 425 56.98 15.10 -24.21
C ARG A 425 56.69 15.86 -25.51
N ALA A 426 57.01 15.27 -26.67
CA ALA A 426 56.74 15.88 -27.97
C ALA A 426 55.23 16.09 -28.22
N SER A 427 54.37 15.18 -27.70
CA SER A 427 52.93 15.35 -27.77
C SER A 427 52.41 16.43 -26.84
N LEU A 428 53.00 16.59 -25.65
CA LEU A 428 52.70 17.69 -24.74
C LEU A 428 53.05 19.06 -25.35
N ASP A 429 54.22 19.16 -25.98
CA ASP A 429 54.68 20.43 -26.61
C ASP A 429 53.79 20.80 -27.82
N GLU A 430 53.23 19.81 -28.54
CA GLU A 430 52.27 20.06 -29.61
C GLU A 430 50.90 20.55 -29.10
N VAL A 431 50.37 19.93 -28.04
CA VAL A 431 48.99 20.19 -27.56
C VAL A 431 48.96 21.36 -26.56
N TYR A 432 50.05 21.58 -25.83
CA TYR A 432 50.16 22.63 -24.82
C TYR A 432 51.34 23.59 -25.12
N PRO A 433 51.33 24.28 -26.26
CA PRO A 433 52.45 25.15 -26.67
C PRO A 433 52.62 26.37 -25.74
N GLU A 434 51.57 26.81 -25.06
CA GLU A 434 51.56 27.97 -24.16
C GLU A 434 52.02 27.66 -22.73
N GLY A 435 52.27 26.39 -22.42
CA GLY A 435 52.73 25.96 -21.11
C GLY A 435 52.07 24.63 -20.67
N ARG A 436 52.80 23.87 -19.86
CA ARG A 436 52.35 22.55 -19.39
C ARG A 436 51.27 22.67 -18.31
N PRO A 437 50.32 21.73 -18.25
CA PRO A 437 49.32 21.68 -17.19
C PRO A 437 49.95 21.58 -15.80
N SER A 438 49.34 22.22 -14.82
CA SER A 438 49.81 22.21 -13.43
C SER A 438 49.75 20.84 -12.77
N ASP A 439 48.85 19.95 -13.23
CA ASP A 439 48.63 18.59 -12.74
C ASP A 439 49.29 17.51 -13.63
N LEU A 440 50.41 17.84 -14.29
CA LEU A 440 51.12 16.98 -15.24
C LEU A 440 51.33 15.52 -14.76
N PRO A 441 51.66 15.23 -13.48
CA PRO A 441 51.77 13.86 -12.99
C PRO A 441 50.46 13.10 -13.05
N MET A 442 49.34 13.75 -12.73
CA MET A 442 48.00 13.14 -12.79
C MET A 442 47.56 12.93 -14.23
N LEU A 443 47.78 13.90 -15.10
CA LEU A 443 47.54 13.79 -16.55
C LEU A 443 48.33 12.62 -17.15
N GLY A 444 49.62 12.46 -16.80
CA GLY A 444 50.43 11.32 -17.22
C GLY A 444 49.84 9.99 -16.79
N ASN A 445 49.37 9.87 -15.54
CA ASN A 445 48.70 8.67 -15.04
C ASN A 445 47.39 8.40 -15.79
N ARG A 446 46.57 9.45 -16.05
CA ARG A 446 45.33 9.33 -16.82
C ARG A 446 45.57 8.82 -18.24
N VAL A 447 46.57 9.34 -18.94
CA VAL A 447 46.97 8.89 -20.28
C VAL A 447 47.45 7.44 -20.26
N ILE A 448 48.27 7.04 -19.28
CA ILE A 448 48.72 5.65 -19.13
C ILE A 448 47.53 4.70 -18.87
N GLN A 449 46.58 5.13 -18.06
CA GLN A 449 45.35 4.34 -17.83
C GLN A 449 44.52 4.18 -19.11
N ALA A 450 44.35 5.25 -19.87
CA ALA A 450 43.66 5.23 -21.16
C ALA A 450 44.31 4.27 -22.18
N LEU A 451 45.66 4.25 -22.24
CA LEU A 451 46.39 3.30 -23.10
C LEU A 451 46.12 1.81 -22.76
N LYS A 452 45.82 1.52 -21.50
CA LYS A 452 45.51 0.15 -21.05
C LYS A 452 44.05 -0.24 -21.32
N VAL A 453 43.15 0.71 -21.33
CA VAL A 453 41.71 0.47 -21.28
C VAL A 453 41.04 0.68 -22.63
N LEU A 454 41.34 1.78 -23.34
CA LEU A 454 40.64 2.14 -24.57
C LEU A 454 40.84 1.16 -25.74
N PRO A 455 42.05 0.57 -25.96
CA PRO A 455 42.23 -0.42 -27.03
C PRO A 455 41.42 -1.71 -26.88
N ASP A 456 41.08 -2.06 -25.63
CA ASP A 456 40.35 -3.29 -25.30
C ASP A 456 38.80 -3.09 -25.28
N MET A 457 38.33 -1.89 -25.63
CA MET A 457 36.90 -1.65 -25.75
C MET A 457 36.27 -2.46 -26.89
N PRO A 458 35.16 -3.18 -26.62
CA PRO A 458 34.55 -4.04 -27.63
C PRO A 458 33.73 -3.27 -28.69
N TRP A 459 33.60 -1.95 -28.57
CA TRP A 459 32.96 -1.06 -29.54
C TRP A 459 33.89 0.11 -29.93
N PRO A 460 33.72 0.71 -31.15
CA PRO A 460 34.74 1.55 -31.77
C PRO A 460 34.78 3.03 -31.29
N PHE A 461 34.11 3.38 -30.20
CA PHE A 461 34.03 4.76 -29.69
C PHE A 461 33.80 4.80 -28.18
N VAL A 462 34.13 5.90 -27.56
CA VAL A 462 33.76 6.21 -26.18
C VAL A 462 32.58 7.18 -26.19
N PRO A 463 31.36 6.77 -25.74
CA PRO A 463 30.21 7.65 -25.65
C PRO A 463 30.24 8.41 -24.33
N VAL A 464 30.32 9.75 -24.41
CA VAL A 464 30.36 10.63 -23.25
C VAL A 464 29.18 11.59 -23.32
N LEU A 465 28.48 11.78 -22.21
CA LEU A 465 27.38 12.74 -22.11
C LEU A 465 27.93 14.16 -22.17
N GLU A 466 27.50 14.96 -23.15
CA GLU A 466 27.93 16.33 -23.39
C GLU A 466 26.89 17.35 -22.96
N ASP A 467 25.63 17.14 -23.35
CA ASP A 467 24.54 18.08 -23.12
C ASP A 467 23.21 17.35 -23.04
N TYR A 468 22.22 17.97 -22.41
CA TYR A 468 20.89 17.43 -22.27
C TYR A 468 19.84 18.52 -22.14
N ASP A 469 18.63 18.22 -22.60
CA ASP A 469 17.42 19.01 -22.37
C ASP A 469 16.41 18.08 -21.67
N GLN A 470 16.24 18.31 -20.36
CA GLN A 470 15.48 17.41 -19.51
C GLN A 470 13.99 17.59 -19.67
N THR A 471 13.31 16.49 -19.88
CA THR A 471 11.84 16.38 -19.80
C THR A 471 11.51 15.33 -18.74
N TYR A 472 10.69 15.69 -17.76
CA TYR A 472 10.18 14.73 -16.79
C TYR A 472 8.88 14.05 -17.26
N TYR A 473 8.58 12.89 -16.71
CA TYR A 473 7.22 12.41 -16.63
C TYR A 473 6.76 12.35 -15.17
N THR A 474 5.49 12.64 -14.94
CA THR A 474 4.84 12.33 -13.67
C THR A 474 4.26 10.93 -13.70
N GLY A 475 4.64 10.13 -12.71
CA GLY A 475 4.07 8.80 -12.49
C GLY A 475 2.87 8.90 -11.57
N LEU A 476 1.69 8.66 -12.11
CA LEU A 476 0.42 8.75 -11.42
C LEU A 476 -0.11 7.36 -11.10
N GLN A 477 -0.67 7.18 -9.90
CA GLN A 477 -1.45 6.00 -9.57
C GLN A 477 -2.93 6.37 -9.54
N LEU A 478 -3.71 5.76 -10.42
CA LEU A 478 -5.16 5.95 -10.48
C LEU A 478 -5.84 4.79 -9.77
N ALA A 479 -6.74 5.12 -8.84
CA ALA A 479 -7.49 4.14 -8.07
C ALA A 479 -8.97 4.50 -8.02
N LYS A 480 -9.83 3.51 -8.28
CA LYS A 480 -11.26 3.58 -8.05
C LYS A 480 -11.66 2.49 -7.10
N ASP A 481 -12.31 2.86 -6.02
CA ASP A 481 -12.76 1.94 -4.97
C ASP A 481 -14.21 2.21 -4.59
N PRO A 482 -15.17 1.65 -5.36
CA PRO A 482 -16.58 1.91 -5.15
C PRO A 482 -17.15 1.26 -3.89
N GLY A 483 -16.44 0.31 -3.29
CA GLY A 483 -16.84 -0.35 -2.06
C GLY A 483 -16.44 0.38 -0.78
N MET A 484 -15.54 1.35 -0.86
CA MET A 484 -14.99 2.04 0.31
C MET A 484 -16.08 2.74 1.15
N ASP A 485 -17.03 3.43 0.50
CA ASP A 485 -18.12 4.10 1.22
C ASP A 485 -19.02 3.10 1.93
N VAL A 486 -19.26 1.93 1.33
CA VAL A 486 -20.02 0.83 1.93
C VAL A 486 -19.29 0.27 3.14
N VAL A 487 -17.95 0.12 3.05
CA VAL A 487 -17.10 -0.32 4.18
C VAL A 487 -17.16 0.70 5.33
N TRP A 488 -17.11 2.01 5.05
CA TRP A 488 -17.23 3.04 6.09
C TRP A 488 -18.60 3.02 6.79
N ILE A 489 -19.69 2.87 6.03
CA ILE A 489 -21.04 2.72 6.59
C ILE A 489 -21.09 1.46 7.47
N GLY A 490 -20.60 0.34 6.97
CA GLY A 490 -20.52 -0.90 7.74
C GLY A 490 -19.71 -0.78 9.02
N SER A 491 -18.58 -0.08 8.97
CA SER A 491 -17.72 0.17 10.13
C SER A 491 -18.41 1.03 11.20
N GLY A 492 -19.12 2.07 10.79
CA GLY A 492 -19.93 2.90 11.69
C GLY A 492 -21.04 2.07 12.36
N LEU A 493 -21.75 1.24 11.60
CA LEU A 493 -22.76 0.31 12.14
C LEU A 493 -22.15 -0.71 13.11
N LEU A 494 -20.94 -1.21 12.81
CA LEU A 494 -20.22 -2.15 13.67
C LEU A 494 -19.94 -1.55 15.03
N VAL A 495 -19.37 -0.33 15.06
CA VAL A 495 -19.10 0.41 16.31
C VAL A 495 -20.39 0.65 17.08
N GLY A 496 -21.44 1.14 16.42
CA GLY A 496 -22.76 1.35 17.05
C GLY A 496 -23.34 0.07 17.64
N GLY A 497 -23.26 -1.03 16.90
CA GLY A 497 -23.71 -2.35 17.35
C GLY A 497 -22.92 -2.88 18.55
N LEU A 498 -21.61 -2.68 18.57
CA LEU A 498 -20.74 -3.01 19.71
C LEU A 498 -21.10 -2.17 20.94
N CYS A 499 -21.33 -0.87 20.77
CA CYS A 499 -21.78 -0.01 21.87
C CYS A 499 -23.08 -0.53 22.48
N ILE A 500 -24.09 -0.85 21.67
CA ILE A 500 -25.33 -1.47 22.15
C ILE A 500 -25.03 -2.79 22.87
N MET A 501 -24.17 -3.62 22.29
CA MET A 501 -23.87 -4.92 22.87
C MET A 501 -23.12 -4.84 24.19
N PHE A 502 -22.24 -3.84 24.40
CA PHE A 502 -21.46 -3.71 25.63
C PHE A 502 -22.19 -2.92 26.72
N TYR A 503 -22.89 -1.84 26.37
CA TYR A 503 -23.47 -0.94 27.35
C TYR A 503 -24.95 -1.23 27.69
N VAL A 504 -25.67 -1.94 26.82
CA VAL A 504 -27.09 -2.24 27.08
C VAL A 504 -27.21 -3.62 27.71
N ALA A 505 -27.30 -3.69 29.05
CA ALA A 505 -27.60 -4.92 29.77
C ALA A 505 -29.12 -5.12 29.87
N HIS A 506 -29.58 -6.36 29.62
CA HIS A 506 -30.97 -6.72 29.83
C HIS A 506 -31.17 -7.21 31.27
N ARG A 507 -31.86 -6.40 32.05
CA ARG A 507 -32.21 -6.64 33.45
C ARG A 507 -33.71 -6.97 33.54
N LYS A 508 -34.07 -7.97 34.35
CA LYS A 508 -35.41 -8.43 34.56
C LYS A 508 -35.67 -8.60 36.05
N VAL A 509 -36.80 -8.15 36.48
CA VAL A 509 -37.29 -8.37 37.84
C VAL A 509 -38.70 -8.98 37.76
N TRP A 510 -38.89 -10.07 38.45
CA TRP A 510 -40.22 -10.65 38.66
C TRP A 510 -40.60 -10.48 40.13
N VAL A 511 -41.80 -10.01 40.35
CA VAL A 511 -42.39 -9.85 41.67
C VAL A 511 -43.69 -10.68 41.73
N LYS A 512 -43.74 -11.60 42.65
CA LYS A 512 -44.94 -12.40 42.96
C LYS A 512 -45.58 -11.82 44.21
N ILE A 513 -46.82 -11.41 44.09
CA ILE A 513 -47.59 -10.78 45.18
C ILE A 513 -48.78 -11.65 45.51
N GLN A 514 -48.89 -12.09 46.75
CA GLN A 514 -49.93 -13.01 47.21
C GLN A 514 -50.43 -12.57 48.57
N GLU A 515 -51.74 -12.41 48.72
CA GLU A 515 -52.39 -12.21 50.01
C GLU A 515 -52.39 -13.53 50.79
N GLN A 516 -52.08 -13.44 52.10
CA GLN A 516 -52.06 -14.59 53.00
C GLN A 516 -53.37 -14.61 53.84
N GLU A 517 -53.66 -15.75 54.45
CA GLU A 517 -54.87 -15.92 55.27
C GLU A 517 -54.93 -15.03 56.49
N ASP A 518 -53.79 -14.51 56.95
CA ASP A 518 -53.64 -13.55 58.06
C ASP A 518 -53.85 -12.09 57.67
N GLY A 519 -54.19 -11.84 56.39
CA GLY A 519 -54.40 -10.49 55.84
C GLY A 519 -53.12 -9.77 55.43
N GLN A 520 -51.94 -10.42 55.60
CA GLN A 520 -50.67 -9.86 55.14
C GLN A 520 -50.44 -10.16 53.63
N VAL A 521 -49.67 -9.30 53.00
CA VAL A 521 -49.30 -9.43 51.58
C VAL A 521 -47.85 -9.84 51.48
N LYS A 522 -47.65 -11.11 51.06
CA LYS A 522 -46.31 -11.63 50.77
C LYS A 522 -45.85 -11.20 49.37
N VAL A 523 -44.69 -10.58 49.31
CA VAL A 523 -44.02 -10.09 48.09
C VAL A 523 -42.71 -10.83 47.91
N GLU A 524 -42.60 -11.65 46.86
CA GLU A 524 -41.39 -12.37 46.52
C GLU A 524 -40.74 -11.74 45.28
N VAL A 525 -39.55 -11.13 45.45
CA VAL A 525 -38.80 -10.45 44.38
C VAL A 525 -37.69 -11.35 43.87
N THR A 526 -37.51 -11.40 42.57
CA THR A 526 -36.44 -12.18 41.92
C THR A 526 -35.87 -11.41 40.73
N GLY A 527 -34.55 -11.23 40.70
CA GLY A 527 -33.84 -10.46 39.69
C GLY A 527 -32.90 -11.28 38.81
N LEU A 528 -32.76 -10.91 37.56
CA LEU A 528 -31.85 -11.56 36.63
C LEU A 528 -31.25 -10.50 35.69
N SER A 529 -29.90 -10.54 35.53
CA SER A 529 -29.20 -9.77 34.53
C SER A 529 -28.45 -10.70 33.57
N ASN A 530 -28.40 -10.32 32.28
CA ASN A 530 -27.60 -11.08 31.29
C ASN A 530 -26.14 -10.71 31.26
N ARG A 531 -25.75 -9.62 31.96
CA ARG A 531 -24.38 -9.08 31.99
C ARG A 531 -24.13 -8.31 33.28
N ASN A 532 -22.84 -8.17 33.59
CA ASN A 532 -22.33 -7.42 34.73
C ASN A 532 -23.04 -7.83 36.07
N PRO A 533 -22.84 -9.09 36.50
CA PRO A 533 -23.53 -9.62 37.69
C PRO A 533 -23.20 -8.79 38.94
N VAL A 534 -21.98 -8.34 39.14
CA VAL A 534 -21.55 -7.58 40.32
C VAL A 534 -22.29 -6.23 40.44
N ALA A 535 -22.38 -5.46 39.33
CA ALA A 535 -23.13 -4.21 39.37
C ALA A 535 -24.63 -4.42 39.51
N PHE A 536 -25.14 -5.55 39.01
CA PHE A 536 -26.55 -5.90 39.21
C PHE A 536 -26.81 -6.37 40.64
N GLU A 537 -25.93 -7.06 41.28
CA GLU A 537 -25.99 -7.48 42.66
C GLU A 537 -26.15 -6.26 43.58
N GLN A 538 -25.28 -5.25 43.45
CA GLN A 538 -25.36 -4.02 44.20
C GLN A 538 -26.71 -3.27 43.98
N GLU A 539 -27.13 -3.16 42.71
CA GLU A 539 -28.40 -2.51 42.35
C GLU A 539 -29.60 -3.31 42.90
N PHE A 540 -29.50 -4.64 42.98
CA PHE A 540 -30.55 -5.50 43.49
C PHE A 540 -30.67 -5.46 45.02
N ASP A 541 -29.52 -5.38 45.74
CA ASP A 541 -29.49 -5.23 47.20
C ASP A 541 -30.02 -3.86 47.62
N ASP A 542 -29.73 -2.82 46.85
CA ASP A 542 -30.28 -1.47 47.10
C ASP A 542 -31.79 -1.41 46.80
N LEU A 543 -32.30 -2.24 45.86
CA LEU A 543 -33.71 -2.31 45.52
C LEU A 543 -34.57 -2.74 46.72
N GLU A 544 -34.11 -3.72 47.51
CA GLU A 544 -34.81 -4.14 48.73
C GLU A 544 -35.04 -2.99 49.68
N LYS A 545 -34.00 -2.18 49.94
CA LYS A 545 -34.06 -1.01 50.81
C LYS A 545 -34.97 0.09 50.23
N GLN A 546 -34.87 0.34 48.92
CA GLN A 546 -35.68 1.32 48.23
C GLN A 546 -37.19 0.96 48.30
N ILE A 547 -37.57 -0.30 48.09
CA ILE A 547 -38.96 -0.74 48.18
C ILE A 547 -39.50 -0.58 49.61
N LYS A 548 -38.71 -0.93 50.64
CA LYS A 548 -39.13 -0.72 52.05
C LYS A 548 -39.30 0.77 52.37
N THR A 549 -38.36 1.61 51.98
CA THR A 549 -38.43 3.05 52.21
C THR A 549 -39.60 3.69 51.47
N ALA A 550 -39.85 3.34 50.23
CA ALA A 550 -40.97 3.87 49.45
C ALA A 550 -42.32 3.45 50.05
N TYR A 551 -42.42 2.24 50.60
CA TYR A 551 -43.61 1.77 51.28
C TYR A 551 -43.87 2.53 52.60
N GLU A 552 -42.83 2.74 53.45
CA GLU A 552 -42.91 3.44 54.73
C GLU A 552 -43.25 4.94 54.57
N GLN A 553 -42.64 5.61 53.57
CA GLN A 553 -42.86 7.02 53.31
C GLN A 553 -44.22 7.35 52.70
N GLY A 554 -44.94 6.37 52.27
CA GLY A 554 -46.25 6.49 51.60
C GLY A 554 -46.13 7.10 50.22
N VAL A 555 -46.45 6.32 49.18
CA VAL A 555 -46.54 6.81 47.81
C VAL A 555 -47.54 7.95 47.78
N LYS A 556 -47.12 9.14 47.35
CA LYS A 556 -48.06 10.22 47.01
C LYS A 556 -48.83 9.74 45.78
N VAL A 557 -50.08 9.28 45.96
CA VAL A 557 -51.01 8.91 44.89
C VAL A 557 -51.39 10.11 44.06
#